data_aede2f30fa93740402c766ed85f94d9b
#
_entry.id   aede2f30fa93740402c766ed85f94d9b
#
_cell.length_a   1.000
_cell.length_b   1.000
_cell.length_c   1.000
_cell.angle_alpha   90.00
_cell.angle_beta   90.00
_cell.angle_gamma   90.00
#
_symmetry.space_group_name_H-M   'P 1'
#
loop_
_entity.id
_entity.type
_entity.pdbx_description
1 polymer ?
#
loop_
_entity_poly.entity_id
_entity_poly.type
_entity_poly.pdbx_seq_one_letter_code
_entity_poly.pdbx_strand_id
1 'polypeptide(L)'
;MRRLTIAIVVLALGVTVAAQSGRSWSASRTPWGHPDLQGTYSNDDETGTPMERPREFEGKTLADVTPADLQRIVKERNDRFVEGVSGEEFAGGLRPPAHLIFDTFDRKNKRAWLVIDPPDGRIPRRADAKVTRPRGGVSTNANPSGPFNSWLDMGLYDRCITRGIPNSMMPAGYGSRYDITQSPDSVVIRYEMIHEARVIPLDLSRAESRDLSRNAGRGPRTYLGDAHGWWEGDTLVVETTNFRPETAPQGASEHVKMTERFIPVSATELDWRVTFEDASVWTRPWTFEMPLTKVDRSQQMFEYACHEGNLAMRNILSAARKDESAAK
;
A
#
# COMPACT_ATOMS: atom_id res chain seq x y z
N MET A 1 -40.73 30.81 75.71
CA MET A 1 -39.86 31.10 74.55
C MET A 1 -39.56 29.79 73.82
N ARG A 2 -40.31 29.51 72.73
CA ARG A 2 -40.15 28.29 71.90
C ARG A 2 -39.23 28.65 70.70
N ARG A 3 -38.09 28.04 70.63
CA ARG A 3 -37.21 28.18 69.44
C ARG A 3 -37.68 27.23 68.32
N LEU A 4 -38.06 27.83 67.22
CA LEU A 4 -38.44 27.15 65.98
C LEU A 4 -37.15 26.84 65.18
N THR A 5 -36.83 25.57 65.00
CA THR A 5 -35.69 25.15 64.17
C THR A 5 -36.23 24.82 62.75
N ILE A 6 -35.84 25.65 61.79
CA ILE A 6 -36.17 25.39 60.36
C ILE A 6 -35.13 24.47 59.78
N ALA A 7 -35.53 23.27 59.40
CA ALA A 7 -34.67 22.34 58.63
C ALA A 7 -34.81 22.62 57.14
N ILE A 8 -33.73 23.06 56.53
CA ILE A 8 -33.63 23.24 55.06
C ILE A 8 -33.27 21.89 54.45
N VAL A 9 -34.22 21.29 53.72
CA VAL A 9 -33.99 20.11 52.92
C VAL A 9 -33.47 20.56 51.54
N VAL A 10 -32.19 20.33 51.27
CA VAL A 10 -31.60 20.55 49.94
C VAL A 10 -31.85 19.31 49.09
N LEU A 11 -32.77 19.43 48.15
CA LEU A 11 -33.03 18.40 47.15
C LEU A 11 -31.94 18.47 46.07
N ALA A 12 -30.95 17.58 46.12
CA ALA A 12 -29.96 17.42 45.04
C ALA A 12 -30.59 16.69 43.88
N LEU A 13 -30.99 17.39 42.84
CA LEU A 13 -31.34 16.83 41.53
C LEU A 13 -30.06 16.33 40.86
N GLY A 14 -29.80 15.03 41.00
CA GLY A 14 -28.79 14.35 40.25
C GLY A 14 -29.20 14.27 38.77
N VAL A 15 -28.61 15.10 37.92
CA VAL A 15 -28.70 14.97 36.48
C VAL A 15 -27.82 13.77 36.10
N THR A 16 -28.42 12.60 35.90
CA THR A 16 -27.76 11.47 35.25
C THR A 16 -27.56 11.83 33.78
N VAL A 17 -26.38 12.29 33.42
CA VAL A 17 -25.93 12.32 32.03
C VAL A 17 -25.77 10.86 31.61
N ALA A 18 -26.78 10.33 30.93
CA ALA A 18 -26.66 9.08 30.19
C ALA A 18 -25.63 9.34 29.09
N ALA A 19 -24.41 8.90 29.32
CA ALA A 19 -23.42 8.76 28.25
C ALA A 19 -24.08 7.83 27.23
N GLN A 20 -24.53 8.37 26.12
CA GLN A 20 -24.80 7.58 24.92
C GLN A 20 -23.45 6.95 24.54
N SER A 21 -23.31 5.69 24.93
CA SER A 21 -22.28 4.83 24.34
C SER A 21 -22.62 4.76 22.84
N GLY A 22 -21.95 5.61 22.04
CA GLY A 22 -21.98 5.50 20.61
C GLY A 22 -21.65 4.03 20.31
N ARG A 23 -22.53 3.31 19.61
CA ARG A 23 -22.21 1.98 19.12
C ARG A 23 -20.90 2.12 18.36
N SER A 24 -19.83 1.58 18.91
CA SER A 24 -18.58 1.43 18.17
C SER A 24 -18.93 0.61 16.93
N TRP A 25 -18.61 1.14 15.76
CA TRP A 25 -18.78 0.38 14.52
C TRP A 25 -18.01 -0.95 14.66
N SER A 26 -18.58 -2.03 14.17
CA SER A 26 -17.95 -3.33 14.11
C SER A 26 -18.09 -3.90 12.70
N ALA A 27 -17.06 -4.58 12.24
CA ALA A 27 -17.05 -5.22 10.93
C ALA A 27 -18.21 -6.24 10.83
N SER A 28 -18.87 -6.27 9.69
CA SER A 28 -19.79 -7.35 9.33
C SER A 28 -19.04 -8.69 9.36
N ARG A 29 -19.79 -9.78 9.52
CA ARG A 29 -19.23 -11.14 9.55
C ARG A 29 -19.63 -11.93 8.33
N THR A 30 -18.69 -12.72 7.83
CA THR A 30 -18.97 -13.76 6.84
C THR A 30 -19.86 -14.85 7.43
N PRO A 31 -20.51 -15.70 6.61
CA PRO A 31 -21.31 -16.82 7.12
C PRO A 31 -20.54 -17.80 8.02
N TRP A 32 -19.22 -17.86 7.92
CA TRP A 32 -18.33 -18.68 8.77
C TRP A 32 -17.71 -17.92 9.94
N GLY A 33 -18.16 -16.68 10.21
CA GLY A 33 -17.84 -15.92 11.43
C GLY A 33 -16.61 -15.02 11.36
N HIS A 34 -15.83 -15.04 10.30
CA HIS A 34 -14.70 -14.10 10.14
C HIS A 34 -15.19 -12.68 9.84
N PRO A 35 -14.43 -11.62 10.16
CA PRO A 35 -14.71 -10.27 9.66
C PRO A 35 -14.82 -10.28 8.14
N ASP A 36 -15.83 -9.60 7.60
CA ASP A 36 -16.06 -9.55 6.17
C ASP A 36 -15.34 -8.36 5.53
N LEU A 37 -14.21 -8.65 4.91
CA LEU A 37 -13.41 -7.68 4.16
C LEU A 37 -13.69 -7.74 2.66
N GLN A 38 -14.65 -8.55 2.22
CA GLN A 38 -14.91 -8.78 0.79
C GLN A 38 -15.35 -7.51 0.08
N GLY A 39 -14.87 -7.34 -1.12
CA GLY A 39 -15.22 -6.25 -2.03
C GLY A 39 -14.05 -5.73 -2.82
N THR A 40 -14.35 -4.77 -3.68
CA THR A 40 -13.36 -4.06 -4.47
C THR A 40 -12.97 -2.77 -3.75
N TYR A 41 -11.68 -2.53 -3.65
CA TYR A 41 -11.10 -1.36 -2.98
C TYR A 41 -10.19 -0.60 -3.95
N SER A 42 -10.00 0.70 -3.67
CA SER A 42 -9.04 1.56 -4.36
C SER A 42 -8.26 2.39 -3.35
N ASN A 43 -7.07 2.81 -3.74
CA ASN A 43 -6.28 3.82 -3.04
C ASN A 43 -5.92 5.00 -3.97
N ASP A 44 -6.71 5.24 -5.00
CA ASP A 44 -6.50 6.34 -5.96
C ASP A 44 -6.38 7.69 -5.26
N ASP A 45 -7.13 7.88 -4.16
CA ASP A 45 -7.07 9.09 -3.35
C ASP A 45 -5.66 9.35 -2.77
N GLU A 46 -4.85 8.32 -2.56
CA GLU A 46 -3.50 8.45 -2.00
C GLU A 46 -2.42 8.62 -3.08
N THR A 47 -2.78 8.68 -4.35
CA THR A 47 -1.81 8.91 -5.41
C THR A 47 -1.07 10.24 -5.20
N GLY A 48 0.26 10.19 -5.21
CA GLY A 48 1.11 11.35 -4.94
C GLY A 48 1.42 11.58 -3.46
N THR A 49 0.82 10.83 -2.52
CA THR A 49 1.24 10.86 -1.11
C THR A 49 2.64 10.25 -0.99
N PRO A 50 3.65 11.00 -0.50
CA PRO A 50 5.01 10.49 -0.39
C PRO A 50 5.11 9.41 0.68
N MET A 51 6.01 8.44 0.48
CA MET A 51 6.29 7.42 1.47
C MET A 51 6.84 8.03 2.76
N GLU A 52 7.88 8.87 2.66
CA GLU A 52 8.54 9.49 3.79
C GLU A 52 8.08 10.94 3.99
N ARG A 53 8.24 11.44 5.21
CA ARG A 53 7.93 12.83 5.58
C ARG A 53 8.62 13.83 4.65
N PRO A 54 7.89 14.74 3.98
CA PRO A 54 8.46 15.82 3.20
C PRO A 54 9.30 16.79 4.05
N ARG A 55 10.27 17.46 3.43
CA ARG A 55 11.14 18.43 4.12
C ARG A 55 10.38 19.58 4.77
N GLU A 56 9.28 20.01 4.18
CA GLU A 56 8.41 21.07 4.71
C GLU A 56 7.80 20.74 6.08
N PHE A 57 7.80 19.46 6.46
CA PHE A 57 7.34 18.98 7.77
C PHE A 57 8.48 18.54 8.67
N GLU A 58 9.71 19.02 8.43
CA GLU A 58 10.85 18.69 9.29
C GLU A 58 10.54 19.04 10.75
N GLY A 59 10.82 18.11 11.68
CA GLY A 59 10.51 18.23 13.10
C GLY A 59 9.06 17.94 13.50
N LYS A 60 8.14 17.69 12.54
CA LYS A 60 6.73 17.34 12.82
C LYS A 60 6.49 15.84 12.72
N THR A 61 5.47 15.38 13.44
CA THR A 61 4.84 14.07 13.28
C THR A 61 3.53 14.19 12.49
N LEU A 62 2.89 13.08 12.11
CA LEU A 62 1.57 13.12 11.47
C LEU A 62 0.50 13.77 12.36
N ALA A 63 0.63 13.64 13.69
CA ALA A 63 -0.29 14.27 14.65
C ALA A 63 -0.19 15.80 14.66
N ASP A 64 0.94 16.35 14.22
CA ASP A 64 1.17 17.80 14.17
C ASP A 64 0.67 18.42 12.86
N VAL A 65 0.22 17.60 11.89
CA VAL A 65 -0.32 18.07 10.62
C VAL A 65 -1.78 18.50 10.83
N THR A 66 -2.03 19.79 10.70
CA THR A 66 -3.40 20.31 10.82
C THR A 66 -4.24 19.96 9.57
N PRO A 67 -5.59 19.97 9.68
CA PRO A 67 -6.45 19.82 8.50
C PRO A 67 -6.17 20.86 7.42
N ALA A 68 -5.81 22.09 7.80
CA ALA A 68 -5.47 23.16 6.87
C ALA A 68 -4.15 22.87 6.13
N ASP A 69 -3.12 22.34 6.85
CA ASP A 69 -1.88 21.89 6.23
C ASP A 69 -2.15 20.78 5.21
N LEU A 70 -2.97 19.80 5.59
CA LEU A 70 -3.30 18.69 4.69
C LEU A 70 -4.03 19.18 3.44
N GLN A 71 -5.05 20.03 3.57
CA GLN A 71 -5.76 20.60 2.42
C GLN A 71 -4.83 21.38 1.50
N ARG A 72 -3.94 22.20 2.04
CA ARG A 72 -2.94 22.94 1.26
C ARG A 72 -2.05 22.00 0.45
N ILE A 73 -1.49 20.97 1.08
CA ILE A 73 -0.60 20.02 0.42
C ILE A 73 -1.34 19.22 -0.67
N VAL A 74 -2.55 18.77 -0.37
CA VAL A 74 -3.37 18.02 -1.34
C VAL A 74 -3.62 18.88 -2.57
N LYS A 75 -3.99 20.16 -2.35
CA LYS A 75 -4.16 21.10 -3.45
C LYS A 75 -2.87 21.28 -4.26
N GLU A 76 -1.73 21.52 -3.59
CA GLU A 76 -0.44 21.68 -4.26
C GLU A 76 0.00 20.41 -5.04
N ARG A 77 -0.33 19.23 -4.54
CA ARG A 77 -0.07 17.95 -5.24
C ARG A 77 -0.94 17.80 -6.47
N ASN A 78 -2.22 18.15 -6.37
CA ASN A 78 -3.15 18.13 -7.49
C ASN A 78 -2.74 19.14 -8.57
N ASP A 79 -2.40 20.37 -8.17
CA ASP A 79 -1.94 21.41 -9.08
C ASP A 79 -0.68 20.98 -9.85
N ARG A 80 0.35 20.50 -9.13
CA ARG A 80 1.60 19.98 -9.74
C ARG A 80 1.37 18.79 -10.66
N PHE A 81 0.41 17.94 -10.33
CA PHE A 81 0.06 16.83 -11.20
C PHE A 81 -0.58 17.32 -12.49
N VAL A 82 -1.53 18.25 -12.40
CA VAL A 82 -2.18 18.85 -13.57
C VAL A 82 -1.15 19.60 -14.42
N GLU A 83 -0.26 20.41 -13.84
CA GLU A 83 0.83 21.09 -14.52
C GLU A 83 1.80 20.10 -15.18
N GLY A 84 2.23 19.07 -14.47
CA GLY A 84 3.11 18.03 -15.00
C GLY A 84 2.49 17.25 -16.15
N VAL A 85 1.17 17.09 -16.14
CA VAL A 85 0.42 16.44 -17.23
C VAL A 85 0.15 17.44 -18.37
N SER A 86 0.02 18.75 -18.14
CA SER A 86 -0.29 19.79 -19.15
C SER A 86 0.95 20.48 -19.73
N GLY A 87 2.15 20.34 -19.14
CA GLY A 87 3.38 21.01 -19.58
C GLY A 87 3.88 20.56 -20.96
N GLU A 88 4.52 21.46 -21.70
CA GLU A 88 5.01 21.24 -23.09
C GLU A 88 6.17 20.23 -23.20
N GLU A 89 6.70 19.76 -22.12
CA GLU A 89 7.96 18.99 -22.02
C GLU A 89 7.84 17.47 -22.22
N PHE A 90 6.73 16.97 -22.78
CA PHE A 90 6.67 15.57 -23.17
C PHE A 90 7.32 15.40 -24.54
N ALA A 91 8.64 15.27 -24.54
CA ALA A 91 9.42 15.14 -25.75
C ALA A 91 8.90 14.00 -26.64
N GLY A 92 8.23 14.36 -27.74
CA GLY A 92 8.07 13.52 -28.91
C GLY A 92 6.92 12.53 -28.93
N GLY A 93 5.95 12.57 -28.02
CA GLY A 93 4.79 11.67 -28.02
C GLY A 93 3.45 12.40 -28.03
N LEU A 94 2.46 11.85 -28.73
CA LEU A 94 1.07 12.22 -28.59
C LEU A 94 0.67 12.06 -27.12
N ARG A 95 0.43 13.18 -26.45
CA ARG A 95 -0.05 13.21 -25.08
C ARG A 95 -1.56 13.05 -25.11
N PRO A 96 -2.11 11.98 -24.59
CA PRO A 96 -3.55 11.95 -24.35
C PRO A 96 -3.87 13.05 -23.32
N PRO A 97 -4.97 13.81 -23.51
CA PRO A 97 -5.43 14.75 -22.51
C PRO A 97 -5.54 14.07 -21.15
N ALA A 98 -5.13 14.74 -20.10
CA ALA A 98 -5.07 14.19 -18.76
C ALA A 98 -6.38 13.50 -18.31
N HIS A 99 -7.53 14.06 -18.69
CA HIS A 99 -8.85 13.49 -18.41
C HIS A 99 -9.15 12.16 -19.12
N LEU A 100 -8.33 11.74 -20.08
CA LEU A 100 -8.47 10.44 -20.75
C LEU A 100 -7.58 9.36 -20.10
N ILE A 101 -6.62 9.75 -19.26
CA ILE A 101 -5.71 8.82 -18.58
C ILE A 101 -6.14 8.60 -17.14
N PHE A 102 -6.77 9.59 -16.50
CA PHE A 102 -7.07 9.60 -15.08
C PHE A 102 -8.52 9.99 -14.85
N ASP A 103 -9.27 9.15 -14.21
CA ASP A 103 -10.69 9.34 -13.94
C ASP A 103 -10.98 10.53 -13.00
N THR A 104 -10.03 10.93 -12.17
CA THR A 104 -10.18 12.09 -11.28
C THR A 104 -8.86 12.80 -11.01
N PHE A 105 -8.92 14.13 -11.00
CA PHE A 105 -7.83 15.02 -10.53
C PHE A 105 -8.09 15.55 -9.11
N ASP A 106 -9.26 15.27 -8.56
CA ASP A 106 -9.64 15.68 -7.20
C ASP A 106 -9.30 14.57 -6.20
N ARG A 107 -8.01 14.37 -5.99
CA ARG A 107 -7.50 13.41 -5.01
C ARG A 107 -7.72 13.94 -3.61
N LYS A 108 -8.14 13.05 -2.73
CA LYS A 108 -8.47 13.38 -1.34
C LYS A 108 -7.50 12.71 -0.39
N ASN A 109 -6.18 12.90 -0.65
CA ASN A 109 -5.17 12.33 0.23
C ASN A 109 -5.56 12.55 1.70
N LYS A 110 -5.61 11.48 2.46
CA LYS A 110 -5.94 11.51 3.89
C LYS A 110 -4.70 11.72 4.75
N ARG A 111 -3.50 11.61 4.14
CA ARG A 111 -2.22 11.68 4.85
C ARG A 111 -1.22 12.59 4.15
N ALA A 112 -0.40 13.26 4.95
CA ALA A 112 0.70 14.07 4.44
C ALA A 112 1.87 13.21 3.94
N TRP A 113 2.10 12.05 4.56
CA TRP A 113 3.04 10.97 4.16
C TRP A 113 2.56 9.63 4.74
N LEU A 114 3.18 8.52 4.31
CA LEU A 114 2.69 7.18 4.64
C LEU A 114 3.40 6.54 5.84
N VAL A 115 4.72 6.77 6.05
CA VAL A 115 5.46 6.17 7.18
C VAL A 115 4.94 6.69 8.51
N ILE A 116 4.44 5.75 9.35
CA ILE A 116 3.88 6.04 10.67
C ILE A 116 4.81 5.62 11.81
N ASP A 117 5.68 4.66 11.57
CA ASP A 117 6.73 4.22 12.50
C ASP A 117 8.04 3.98 11.74
N PRO A 118 9.11 4.68 12.10
CA PRO A 118 9.28 5.64 13.21
C PRO A 118 8.42 6.90 13.09
N PRO A 119 8.06 7.54 14.22
CA PRO A 119 7.17 8.71 14.22
C PRO A 119 7.76 9.95 13.54
N ASP A 120 9.07 9.97 13.29
CA ASP A 120 9.71 11.00 12.49
C ASP A 120 9.41 10.87 10.99
N GLY A 121 8.68 9.83 10.58
CA GLY A 121 8.27 9.61 9.20
C GLY A 121 9.43 9.26 8.25
N ARG A 122 10.54 8.75 8.76
CA ARG A 122 11.72 8.36 7.98
C ARG A 122 11.96 6.87 8.02
N ILE A 123 12.32 6.30 6.87
CA ILE A 123 12.73 4.89 6.79
C ILE A 123 14.13 4.76 7.44
N PRO A 124 14.32 3.92 8.46
CA PRO A 124 15.54 3.84 9.25
C PRO A 124 16.64 3.03 8.54
N ARG A 125 17.12 3.52 7.40
CA ARG A 125 18.10 2.84 6.56
C ARG A 125 19.46 2.78 7.27
N ARG A 126 20.13 1.64 7.15
CA ARG A 126 21.53 1.49 7.57
C ARG A 126 22.44 2.21 6.57
N ALA A 127 23.43 2.93 7.08
CA ALA A 127 24.42 3.60 6.23
C ALA A 127 25.34 2.61 5.49
N ASP A 128 25.52 1.42 6.06
CA ASP A 128 26.35 0.33 5.55
C ASP A 128 25.56 -0.74 4.79
N ALA A 129 24.26 -0.52 4.58
CA ALA A 129 23.40 -1.45 3.86
C ALA A 129 23.90 -1.67 2.43
N LYS A 130 24.17 -2.92 2.11
CA LYS A 130 24.52 -3.34 0.75
C LYS A 130 23.25 -3.86 0.06
N VAL A 131 22.50 -2.97 -0.55
CA VAL A 131 21.34 -3.35 -1.35
C VAL A 131 21.84 -3.81 -2.72
N THR A 132 21.89 -5.10 -2.95
CA THR A 132 22.14 -5.65 -4.27
C THR A 132 20.84 -5.54 -5.07
N ARG A 133 20.79 -4.63 -6.02
CA ARG A 133 19.67 -4.58 -6.98
C ARG A 133 19.86 -5.69 -8.00
N PRO A 134 18.96 -6.66 -8.07
CA PRO A 134 19.01 -7.67 -9.11
C PRO A 134 18.85 -7.03 -10.49
N ARG A 135 19.45 -7.65 -11.49
CA ARG A 135 19.33 -7.26 -12.91
C ARG A 135 17.86 -7.16 -13.31
N GLY A 136 17.46 -6.05 -13.91
CA GLY A 136 16.09 -5.75 -14.29
C GLY A 136 15.18 -5.29 -13.12
N GLY A 137 15.26 -5.92 -11.96
CA GLY A 137 14.38 -5.60 -10.82
C GLY A 137 12.89 -5.68 -11.15
N VAL A 138 12.07 -4.91 -10.42
CA VAL A 138 10.60 -4.87 -10.67
C VAL A 138 10.26 -3.96 -11.85
N SER A 139 10.89 -2.81 -11.99
CA SER A 139 10.59 -1.83 -13.06
C SER A 139 11.87 -1.33 -13.72
N THR A 140 11.86 -1.25 -15.04
CA THR A 140 12.94 -0.67 -15.85
C THR A 140 13.18 0.81 -15.51
N ASN A 141 12.15 1.53 -15.07
CA ASN A 141 12.27 2.91 -14.60
C ASN A 141 13.23 3.08 -13.42
N ALA A 142 13.50 2.01 -12.67
CA ALA A 142 14.50 2.02 -11.61
C ALA A 142 15.96 2.00 -12.15
N ASN A 143 16.15 1.64 -13.42
CA ASN A 143 17.44 1.65 -14.11
C ASN A 143 17.28 2.10 -15.57
N PRO A 144 16.92 3.36 -15.82
CA PRO A 144 16.63 3.85 -17.17
C PRO A 144 17.85 3.89 -18.10
N SER A 145 19.05 3.87 -17.52
CA SER A 145 20.32 3.95 -18.29
C SER A 145 20.82 2.58 -18.81
N GLY A 146 20.15 1.49 -18.44
CA GLY A 146 20.58 0.14 -18.83
C GLY A 146 21.79 -0.38 -18.05
N PRO A 147 22.59 -1.28 -18.62
CA PRO A 147 22.55 -1.74 -20.02
C PRO A 147 21.32 -2.58 -20.37
N PHE A 148 20.90 -2.52 -21.63
CA PHE A 148 19.78 -3.32 -22.16
C PHE A 148 20.28 -4.34 -23.21
N ASN A 149 21.05 -5.33 -22.74
CA ASN A 149 21.64 -6.35 -23.60
C ASN A 149 20.66 -7.47 -23.95
N SER A 150 19.71 -7.71 -23.06
CA SER A 150 18.68 -8.73 -23.25
C SER A 150 17.40 -8.38 -22.49
N TRP A 151 16.35 -9.18 -22.69
CA TRP A 151 15.10 -9.07 -21.96
C TRP A 151 15.27 -9.21 -20.43
N LEU A 152 16.34 -9.84 -19.95
CA LEU A 152 16.63 -9.96 -18.51
C LEU A 152 17.05 -8.64 -17.86
N ASP A 153 17.42 -7.63 -18.63
CA ASP A 153 17.79 -6.32 -18.15
C ASP A 153 16.57 -5.42 -17.91
N MET A 154 15.39 -5.86 -18.34
CA MET A 154 14.14 -5.15 -18.16
C MET A 154 13.40 -5.64 -16.91
N GLY A 155 12.64 -4.72 -16.28
CA GLY A 155 11.87 -5.00 -15.11
C GLY A 155 10.81 -6.08 -15.31
N LEU A 156 10.47 -6.78 -14.25
CA LEU A 156 9.44 -7.81 -14.25
C LEU A 156 8.06 -7.26 -14.65
N TYR A 157 7.77 -6.01 -14.26
CA TYR A 157 6.55 -5.32 -14.64
C TYR A 157 6.47 -5.06 -16.16
N ASP A 158 7.56 -4.56 -16.74
CA ASP A 158 7.63 -4.27 -18.19
C ASP A 158 7.53 -5.55 -19.03
N ARG A 159 7.88 -6.67 -18.42
CA ARG A 159 7.77 -8.02 -18.99
C ARG A 159 6.42 -8.68 -18.68
N CYS A 160 5.48 -7.99 -18.09
CA CYS A 160 4.17 -8.49 -17.70
C CYS A 160 4.21 -9.72 -16.77
N ILE A 161 5.19 -9.80 -15.87
CA ILE A 161 5.34 -10.92 -14.93
C ILE A 161 4.71 -10.57 -13.58
N THR A 162 5.16 -9.47 -12.95
CA THR A 162 4.66 -9.03 -11.64
C THR A 162 5.06 -7.59 -11.36
N ARG A 163 4.28 -6.91 -10.52
CA ARG A 163 4.72 -5.67 -9.83
C ARG A 163 5.32 -5.95 -8.46
N GLY A 164 5.20 -7.19 -7.98
CA GLY A 164 5.56 -7.55 -6.62
C GLY A 164 4.68 -6.88 -5.57
N ILE A 165 4.83 -7.28 -4.32
CA ILE A 165 4.15 -6.66 -3.18
C ILE A 165 5.16 -5.91 -2.30
N PRO A 166 4.78 -4.76 -1.71
CA PRO A 166 3.46 -4.11 -1.75
C PRO A 166 3.17 -3.30 -3.02
N ASN A 167 4.10 -3.25 -4.00
CA ASN A 167 3.98 -2.37 -5.16
C ASN A 167 2.67 -2.57 -5.96
N SER A 168 2.13 -3.80 -6.00
CA SER A 168 0.84 -4.08 -6.63
C SER A 168 -0.33 -3.38 -5.94
N MET A 169 -0.16 -2.96 -4.67
CA MET A 169 -1.13 -2.20 -3.89
C MET A 169 -0.70 -0.75 -3.63
N MET A 170 0.41 -0.29 -4.20
CA MET A 170 0.78 1.14 -4.12
C MET A 170 0.03 1.93 -5.19
N PRO A 171 -0.38 3.18 -4.89
CA PRO A 171 -1.08 4.03 -5.83
C PRO A 171 -0.31 4.19 -7.14
N ALA A 172 -1.03 4.11 -8.23
CA ALA A 172 -0.50 4.31 -9.58
C ALA A 172 -1.38 5.30 -10.35
N GLY A 173 -0.97 5.68 -11.55
CA GLY A 173 -1.76 6.57 -12.38
C GLY A 173 -3.04 5.91 -12.92
N TYR A 174 -3.14 4.59 -12.85
CA TYR A 174 -4.28 3.76 -13.25
C TYR A 174 -4.11 2.35 -12.68
N GLY A 175 -5.19 1.54 -12.67
CA GLY A 175 -5.14 0.15 -12.22
C GLY A 175 -4.87 -0.01 -10.72
N SER A 176 -5.39 0.90 -9.91
CA SER A 176 -5.21 0.90 -8.45
C SER A 176 -6.39 0.24 -7.72
N ARG A 177 -7.02 -0.75 -8.33
CA ARG A 177 -8.13 -1.50 -7.72
C ARG A 177 -7.68 -2.87 -7.27
N TYR A 178 -8.25 -3.31 -6.16
CA TYR A 178 -7.97 -4.61 -5.53
C TYR A 178 -9.28 -5.27 -5.18
N ASP A 179 -9.41 -6.53 -5.51
CA ASP A 179 -10.59 -7.33 -5.18
C ASP A 179 -10.22 -8.33 -4.08
N ILE A 180 -10.86 -8.20 -2.93
CA ILE A 180 -10.67 -9.09 -1.79
C ILE A 180 -11.83 -10.08 -1.75
N THR A 181 -11.50 -11.36 -1.84
CA THR A 181 -12.43 -12.48 -1.72
C THR A 181 -12.00 -13.38 -0.56
N GLN A 182 -12.96 -13.95 0.16
CA GLN A 182 -12.68 -14.79 1.32
C GLN A 182 -13.36 -16.15 1.19
N SER A 183 -12.68 -17.17 1.70
CA SER A 183 -13.23 -18.48 2.06
C SER A 183 -13.00 -18.74 3.55
N PRO A 184 -13.51 -19.86 4.13
CA PRO A 184 -13.23 -20.20 5.53
C PRO A 184 -11.72 -20.33 5.85
N ASP A 185 -10.91 -20.72 4.89
CA ASP A 185 -9.51 -21.12 5.05
C ASP A 185 -8.53 -20.27 4.24
N SER A 186 -9.02 -19.28 3.48
CA SER A 186 -8.13 -18.42 2.70
C SER A 186 -8.73 -17.04 2.41
N VAL A 187 -7.83 -16.08 2.14
CA VAL A 187 -8.14 -14.78 1.55
C VAL A 187 -7.41 -14.66 0.24
N VAL A 188 -8.11 -14.21 -0.80
CA VAL A 188 -7.51 -13.94 -2.11
C VAL A 188 -7.58 -12.44 -2.37
N ILE A 189 -6.43 -11.85 -2.69
CA ILE A 189 -6.35 -10.46 -3.16
C ILE A 189 -5.93 -10.49 -4.62
N ARG A 190 -6.85 -10.05 -5.49
CA ARG A 190 -6.59 -9.88 -6.91
C ARG A 190 -6.27 -8.41 -7.19
N TYR A 191 -5.20 -8.16 -7.89
CA TYR A 191 -4.74 -6.84 -8.30
C TYR A 191 -5.20 -6.55 -9.73
N GLU A 192 -5.65 -5.33 -10.01
CA GLU A 192 -6.03 -4.93 -11.37
C GLU A 192 -4.82 -4.99 -12.30
N MET A 193 -3.68 -4.46 -11.85
CA MET A 193 -2.44 -4.49 -12.62
C MET A 193 -1.93 -5.93 -12.82
N ILE A 194 -1.69 -6.29 -14.09
CA ILE A 194 -1.17 -7.61 -14.52
C ILE A 194 -2.11 -8.80 -14.21
N HIS A 195 -3.34 -8.56 -13.68
CA HIS A 195 -4.27 -9.61 -13.22
C HIS A 195 -3.66 -10.57 -12.17
N GLU A 196 -2.64 -10.12 -11.47
CA GLU A 196 -1.97 -10.97 -10.49
C GLU A 196 -2.88 -11.20 -9.29
N ALA A 197 -2.91 -12.41 -8.77
CA ALA A 197 -3.67 -12.77 -7.59
C ALA A 197 -2.75 -13.40 -6.54
N ARG A 198 -2.96 -13.03 -5.30
CA ARG A 198 -2.27 -13.60 -4.15
C ARG A 198 -3.25 -14.39 -3.31
N VAL A 199 -2.98 -15.67 -3.13
CA VAL A 199 -3.73 -16.54 -2.22
C VAL A 199 -3.02 -16.55 -0.87
N ILE A 200 -3.75 -16.25 0.20
CA ILE A 200 -3.27 -16.17 1.57
C ILE A 200 -4.00 -17.26 2.36
N PRO A 201 -3.38 -18.41 2.60
CA PRO A 201 -3.94 -19.41 3.51
C PRO A 201 -4.13 -18.83 4.91
N LEU A 202 -5.24 -19.16 5.55
CA LEU A 202 -5.54 -18.77 6.93
C LEU A 202 -5.20 -19.89 7.88
N ASP A 203 -4.36 -19.59 8.84
CA ASP A 203 -4.06 -20.53 9.90
C ASP A 203 -5.18 -20.53 10.94
N LEU A 204 -5.89 -21.64 11.02
CA LEU A 204 -6.95 -21.86 12.01
C LEU A 204 -6.39 -22.07 13.42
N SER A 205 -5.11 -22.36 13.56
CA SER A 205 -4.44 -22.42 14.85
C SER A 205 -3.10 -21.67 14.83
N ARG A 206 -2.95 -20.71 15.75
CA ARG A 206 -1.71 -19.94 15.93
C ARG A 206 -0.49 -20.81 16.30
N ALA A 207 -0.73 -22.07 16.72
CA ALA A 207 0.31 -23.03 17.04
C ALA A 207 0.91 -23.69 15.78
N GLU A 208 0.09 -23.92 14.75
CA GLU A 208 0.53 -24.49 13.47
C GLU A 208 1.21 -23.45 12.59
N SER A 209 0.77 -22.19 12.66
CA SER A 209 1.38 -21.03 11.99
C SER A 209 2.88 -20.88 12.30
N ARG A 210 3.30 -21.12 13.54
CA ARG A 210 4.71 -21.11 13.90
C ARG A 210 5.53 -22.19 13.20
N ASP A 211 4.89 -23.23 12.73
CA ASP A 211 5.58 -24.32 12.00
C ASP A 211 5.75 -23.99 10.51
N LEU A 212 4.84 -23.21 9.92
CA LEU A 212 4.99 -22.67 8.58
C LEU A 212 6.13 -21.64 8.51
N SER A 213 6.31 -20.83 9.55
CA SER A 213 7.45 -19.92 9.65
C SER A 213 8.79 -20.67 9.74
N ARG A 214 8.81 -21.89 10.28
CA ARG A 214 9.98 -22.79 10.26
C ARG A 214 10.28 -23.34 8.89
N ASN A 215 9.28 -23.39 8.00
CA ASN A 215 9.44 -23.78 6.59
C ASN A 215 9.68 -22.55 5.69
N ALA A 216 9.53 -21.32 6.21
CA ALA A 216 9.88 -20.11 5.50
C ALA A 216 11.34 -20.17 5.03
N GLY A 217 11.53 -20.10 3.73
CA GLY A 217 12.85 -20.21 3.10
C GLY A 217 13.34 -21.64 2.81
N ARG A 218 12.56 -22.68 3.07
CA ARG A 218 12.89 -24.07 2.68
C ARG A 218 12.35 -24.48 1.32
N GLY A 219 11.35 -23.75 0.82
CA GLY A 219 10.80 -23.92 -0.53
C GLY A 219 11.49 -23.04 -1.59
N PRO A 220 11.15 -23.20 -2.86
CA PRO A 220 11.59 -22.29 -3.90
C PRO A 220 11.04 -20.89 -3.63
N ARG A 221 11.90 -19.86 -3.79
CA ARG A 221 11.48 -18.45 -3.64
C ARG A 221 10.49 -18.08 -4.73
N THR A 222 9.46 -17.33 -4.36
CA THR A 222 8.43 -16.86 -5.30
C THR A 222 8.48 -15.34 -5.47
N TYR A 223 7.85 -14.82 -6.50
CA TYR A 223 7.80 -13.38 -6.76
C TYR A 223 6.96 -12.63 -5.71
N LEU A 224 5.91 -13.25 -5.18
CA LEU A 224 5.05 -12.65 -4.15
C LEU A 224 5.41 -13.11 -2.73
N GLY A 225 6.48 -13.91 -2.60
CA GLY A 225 6.81 -14.55 -1.32
C GLY A 225 5.82 -15.63 -0.93
N ASP A 226 6.02 -16.21 0.25
CA ASP A 226 5.13 -17.17 0.88
C ASP A 226 4.33 -16.43 1.95
N ALA A 227 3.02 -16.31 1.75
CA ALA A 227 2.11 -15.61 2.63
C ALA A 227 1.30 -16.58 3.47
N HIS A 228 1.05 -16.22 4.73
CA HIS A 228 0.03 -16.85 5.57
C HIS A 228 -0.65 -15.79 6.44
N GLY A 229 -1.92 -16.00 6.75
CA GLY A 229 -2.75 -15.04 7.45
C GLY A 229 -3.43 -15.62 8.68
N TRP A 230 -3.79 -14.74 9.61
CA TRP A 230 -4.62 -15.06 10.78
C TRP A 230 -5.44 -13.84 11.19
N TRP A 231 -6.43 -14.06 12.05
CA TRP A 231 -7.25 -12.99 12.58
C TRP A 231 -6.80 -12.55 13.97
N GLU A 232 -6.66 -11.24 14.17
CA GLU A 232 -6.51 -10.60 15.48
C GLU A 232 -7.72 -9.67 15.70
N GLY A 233 -8.75 -10.16 16.37
CA GLY A 233 -10.03 -9.46 16.47
C GLY A 233 -10.68 -9.28 15.09
N ASP A 234 -10.85 -8.03 14.66
CA ASP A 234 -11.39 -7.71 13.33
C ASP A 234 -10.30 -7.50 12.26
N THR A 235 -9.03 -7.55 12.65
CA THR A 235 -7.88 -7.32 11.77
C THR A 235 -7.41 -8.63 11.12
N LEU A 236 -7.33 -8.66 9.80
CA LEU A 236 -6.55 -9.68 9.09
C LEU A 236 -5.08 -9.31 9.17
N VAL A 237 -4.27 -10.22 9.72
CA VAL A 237 -2.81 -10.10 9.73
C VAL A 237 -2.24 -11.08 8.73
N VAL A 238 -1.30 -10.62 7.90
CA VAL A 238 -0.63 -11.45 6.89
C VAL A 238 0.87 -11.29 7.04
N GLU A 239 1.57 -12.37 7.29
CA GLU A 239 3.04 -12.41 7.24
C GLU A 239 3.50 -13.01 5.92
N THR A 240 4.48 -12.38 5.30
CA THR A 240 5.06 -12.84 4.03
C THR A 240 6.58 -12.82 4.12
N THR A 241 7.17 -13.93 3.71
CA THR A 241 8.63 -14.16 3.66
C THR A 241 9.01 -14.83 2.35
N ASN A 242 10.25 -15.31 2.21
CA ASN A 242 10.71 -16.12 1.08
C ASN A 242 10.55 -15.46 -0.30
N PHE A 243 10.73 -14.14 -0.35
CA PHE A 243 10.73 -13.40 -1.61
C PHE A 243 11.91 -13.77 -2.51
N ARG A 244 11.70 -13.74 -3.81
CA ARG A 244 12.82 -13.69 -4.75
C ARG A 244 13.57 -12.35 -4.60
N PRO A 245 14.91 -12.34 -4.77
CA PRO A 245 15.68 -11.09 -4.65
C PRO A 245 15.17 -9.97 -5.57
N GLU A 246 14.63 -10.33 -6.75
CA GLU A 246 14.11 -9.37 -7.75
C GLU A 246 12.88 -8.62 -7.27
N THR A 247 12.13 -9.19 -6.32
CA THR A 247 10.88 -8.63 -5.80
C THR A 247 10.92 -8.34 -4.31
N ALA A 248 12.10 -8.45 -3.68
CA ALA A 248 12.26 -8.06 -2.28
C ALA A 248 11.79 -6.60 -2.08
N PRO A 249 10.79 -6.36 -1.20
CA PRO A 249 10.11 -5.08 -1.13
C PRO A 249 11.00 -3.96 -0.58
N GLN A 250 10.77 -2.73 -1.03
CA GLN A 250 11.39 -1.51 -0.51
C GLN A 250 12.94 -1.51 -0.49
N GLY A 251 13.56 -2.31 -1.36
CA GLY A 251 15.01 -2.46 -1.41
C GLY A 251 15.59 -3.32 -0.29
N ALA A 252 14.78 -4.16 0.31
CA ALA A 252 15.20 -5.18 1.29
C ALA A 252 16.04 -6.29 0.65
N SER A 253 16.62 -7.13 1.49
CA SER A 253 17.21 -8.39 1.06
C SER A 253 16.15 -9.49 0.94
N GLU A 254 16.56 -10.64 0.42
CA GLU A 254 15.70 -11.83 0.38
C GLU A 254 15.34 -12.42 1.75
N HIS A 255 15.85 -11.85 2.83
CA HIS A 255 15.53 -12.25 4.20
C HIS A 255 14.46 -11.37 4.84
N VAL A 256 13.89 -10.44 4.09
CA VAL A 256 12.84 -9.56 4.59
C VAL A 256 11.64 -10.35 5.08
N LYS A 257 11.11 -9.90 6.20
CA LYS A 257 9.77 -10.24 6.66
C LYS A 257 8.87 -9.02 6.47
N MET A 258 7.75 -9.22 5.80
CA MET A 258 6.71 -8.22 5.60
C MET A 258 5.46 -8.66 6.36
N THR A 259 4.95 -7.81 7.24
CA THR A 259 3.71 -8.04 7.97
C THR A 259 2.69 -7.00 7.55
N GLU A 260 1.57 -7.44 7.01
CA GLU A 260 0.46 -6.59 6.61
C GLU A 260 -0.68 -6.73 7.61
N ARG A 261 -1.40 -5.63 7.83
CA ARG A 261 -2.61 -5.58 8.65
C ARG A 261 -3.70 -4.88 7.87
N PHE A 262 -4.79 -5.59 7.62
CA PHE A 262 -5.99 -5.04 7.02
C PHE A 262 -6.99 -4.78 8.13
N ILE A 263 -7.16 -3.51 8.49
CA ILE A 263 -7.90 -3.07 9.66
C ILE A 263 -9.19 -2.40 9.18
N PRO A 264 -10.36 -3.02 9.32
CA PRO A 264 -11.62 -2.35 8.95
C PRO A 264 -11.89 -1.19 9.93
N VAL A 265 -12.03 0.02 9.38
CA VAL A 265 -12.30 1.24 10.15
C VAL A 265 -13.71 1.75 9.93
N SER A 266 -14.33 1.37 8.82
CA SER A 266 -15.73 1.65 8.52
C SER A 266 -16.30 0.58 7.56
N ALA A 267 -17.57 0.71 7.19
CA ALA A 267 -18.19 -0.16 6.19
C ALA A 267 -17.56 -0.04 4.79
N THR A 268 -16.85 1.05 4.54
CA THR A 268 -16.30 1.40 3.24
C THR A 268 -14.79 1.66 3.25
N GLU A 269 -14.11 1.41 4.36
CA GLU A 269 -12.69 1.73 4.48
C GLU A 269 -11.94 0.71 5.31
N LEU A 270 -10.77 0.33 4.81
CA LEU A 270 -9.74 -0.43 5.54
C LEU A 270 -8.49 0.45 5.68
N ASP A 271 -7.86 0.44 6.85
CA ASP A 271 -6.47 0.87 6.97
C ASP A 271 -5.56 -0.31 6.66
N TRP A 272 -4.69 -0.13 5.69
CA TRP A 272 -3.67 -1.11 5.34
C TRP A 272 -2.32 -0.66 5.91
N ARG A 273 -1.86 -1.39 6.93
CA ARG A 273 -0.55 -1.19 7.55
C ARG A 273 0.42 -2.24 7.07
N VAL A 274 1.63 -1.81 6.72
CA VAL A 274 2.69 -2.71 6.27
C VAL A 274 3.95 -2.45 7.06
N THR A 275 4.42 -3.47 7.78
CA THR A 275 5.66 -3.44 8.56
C THR A 275 6.71 -4.27 7.84
N PHE A 276 7.93 -3.72 7.75
CA PHE A 276 9.08 -4.42 7.19
C PHE A 276 10.14 -4.63 8.26
N GLU A 277 10.72 -5.83 8.25
CA GLU A 277 11.81 -6.24 9.12
C GLU A 277 12.92 -6.86 8.27
N ASP A 278 14.09 -6.23 8.27
CA ASP A 278 15.32 -6.74 7.66
C ASP A 278 16.52 -6.04 8.31
N ALA A 279 17.16 -6.70 9.27
CA ALA A 279 18.27 -6.16 10.02
C ALA A 279 19.52 -5.90 9.18
N SER A 280 19.62 -6.44 7.96
CA SER A 280 20.72 -6.17 7.03
C SER A 280 20.57 -4.84 6.30
N VAL A 281 19.34 -4.31 6.22
CA VAL A 281 19.00 -3.10 5.47
C VAL A 281 18.56 -1.95 6.36
N TRP A 282 17.83 -2.24 7.42
CA TRP A 282 17.27 -1.25 8.35
C TRP A 282 17.80 -1.43 9.76
N THR A 283 17.94 -0.33 10.48
CA THR A 283 18.40 -0.34 11.88
C THR A 283 17.32 -0.80 12.85
N ARG A 284 16.05 -0.76 12.43
CA ARG A 284 14.87 -1.24 13.16
C ARG A 284 13.73 -1.54 12.18
N PRO A 285 12.70 -2.29 12.58
CA PRO A 285 11.46 -2.38 11.82
C PRO A 285 10.84 -0.99 11.58
N TRP A 286 10.13 -0.85 10.45
CA TRP A 286 9.41 0.36 10.11
C TRP A 286 8.06 0.04 9.47
N THR A 287 7.10 0.95 9.59
CA THR A 287 5.72 0.74 9.16
C THR A 287 5.20 1.93 8.37
N PHE A 288 4.51 1.66 7.27
CA PHE A 288 3.65 2.64 6.64
C PHE A 288 2.18 2.24 6.77
N GLU A 289 1.29 3.20 6.60
CA GLU A 289 -0.16 2.99 6.60
C GLU A 289 -0.82 3.77 5.47
N MET A 290 -1.80 3.14 4.82
CA MET A 290 -2.55 3.73 3.74
C MET A 290 -4.01 3.28 3.82
N PRO A 291 -4.99 4.21 3.67
CA PRO A 291 -6.38 3.84 3.58
C PRO A 291 -6.70 3.19 2.23
N LEU A 292 -7.55 2.18 2.26
CA LEU A 292 -8.17 1.55 1.09
C LEU A 292 -9.66 1.86 1.15
N THR A 293 -10.18 2.54 0.15
CA THR A 293 -11.61 2.89 0.08
C THR A 293 -12.35 1.88 -0.79
N LYS A 294 -13.44 1.35 -0.27
CA LYS A 294 -14.32 0.43 -1.00
C LYS A 294 -15.00 1.19 -2.12
N VAL A 295 -14.87 0.69 -3.34
CA VAL A 295 -15.50 1.30 -4.52
C VAL A 295 -16.88 0.68 -4.79
N ASP A 296 -17.73 1.45 -5.47
CA ASP A 296 -19.04 0.96 -5.89
C ASP A 296 -18.91 -0.22 -6.88
N ARG A 297 -19.85 -1.15 -6.83
CA ARG A 297 -19.85 -2.31 -7.74
C ARG A 297 -19.97 -1.91 -9.22
N SER A 298 -20.41 -0.70 -9.53
CA SER A 298 -20.41 -0.16 -10.90
C SER A 298 -19.01 0.16 -11.41
N GLN A 299 -18.05 0.37 -10.50
CA GLN A 299 -16.64 0.61 -10.80
C GLN A 299 -15.86 -0.72 -10.74
N GLN A 300 -16.09 -1.56 -11.72
CA GLN A 300 -15.44 -2.87 -11.80
C GLN A 300 -13.95 -2.73 -12.10
N MET A 301 -13.18 -3.75 -11.71
CA MET A 301 -11.82 -3.93 -12.18
C MET A 301 -11.83 -4.21 -13.68
N PHE A 302 -11.02 -3.49 -14.42
CA PHE A 302 -10.84 -3.75 -15.85
C PHE A 302 -9.82 -4.85 -16.09
N GLU A 303 -9.90 -5.48 -17.24
CA GLU A 303 -8.85 -6.36 -17.68
C GLU A 303 -7.59 -5.54 -18.00
N TYR A 304 -6.48 -5.90 -17.38
CA TYR A 304 -5.18 -5.35 -17.70
C TYR A 304 -4.46 -6.28 -18.68
N ALA A 305 -4.72 -6.09 -19.97
CA ALA A 305 -4.17 -6.90 -21.05
C ALA A 305 -2.69 -6.56 -21.33
N CYS A 306 -1.82 -6.79 -20.35
CA CYS A 306 -0.43 -6.32 -20.34
C CYS A 306 0.39 -6.76 -21.57
N HIS A 307 0.10 -7.93 -22.15
CA HIS A 307 0.82 -8.45 -23.33
C HIS A 307 0.30 -7.87 -24.65
N GLU A 308 -0.95 -7.40 -24.69
CA GLU A 308 -1.55 -6.92 -25.91
C GLU A 308 -0.98 -5.54 -26.28
N GLY A 309 -0.39 -5.47 -27.48
CA GLY A 309 0.25 -4.23 -27.96
C GLY A 309 1.49 -3.79 -27.16
N ASN A 310 2.02 -4.62 -26.25
CA ASN A 310 3.23 -4.31 -25.51
C ASN A 310 4.47 -4.42 -26.43
N LEU A 311 4.88 -3.29 -26.97
CA LEU A 311 6.10 -3.17 -27.78
C LEU A 311 7.30 -2.67 -26.95
N ALA A 312 7.15 -2.45 -25.66
CA ALA A 312 8.18 -1.84 -24.81
C ALA A 312 9.51 -2.59 -24.88
N MET A 313 9.50 -3.91 -24.69
CA MET A 313 10.72 -4.72 -24.74
C MET A 313 11.44 -4.63 -26.09
N ARG A 314 10.69 -4.73 -27.18
CA ARG A 314 11.24 -4.62 -28.54
C ARG A 314 11.85 -3.25 -28.78
N ASN A 315 11.15 -2.19 -28.39
CA ASN A 315 11.57 -0.80 -28.61
C ASN A 315 12.81 -0.46 -27.79
N ILE A 316 12.85 -0.84 -26.51
CA ILE A 316 14.01 -0.60 -25.64
C ILE A 316 15.24 -1.31 -26.16
N LEU A 317 15.14 -2.60 -26.54
CA LEU A 317 16.26 -3.35 -27.08
C LEU A 317 16.74 -2.80 -28.43
N SER A 318 15.82 -2.36 -29.29
CA SER A 318 16.16 -1.76 -30.58
C SER A 318 16.87 -0.43 -30.44
N ALA A 319 16.40 0.41 -29.48
CA ALA A 319 17.04 1.69 -29.18
C ALA A 319 18.47 1.48 -28.67
N ALA A 320 18.67 0.56 -27.72
CA ALA A 320 19.98 0.24 -27.20
C ALA A 320 20.97 -0.21 -28.31
N ARG A 321 20.53 -1.05 -29.24
CA ARG A 321 21.36 -1.47 -30.40
C ARG A 321 21.72 -0.31 -31.33
N LYS A 322 20.79 0.64 -31.53
CA LYS A 322 21.03 1.84 -32.34
C LYS A 322 22.08 2.72 -31.68
N ASP A 323 21.98 2.95 -30.37
CA ASP A 323 22.92 3.78 -29.63
C ASP A 323 24.33 3.18 -29.63
N GLU A 324 24.47 1.87 -29.44
CA GLU A 324 25.74 1.16 -29.55
C GLU A 324 26.38 1.27 -30.94
N SER A 325 25.56 1.30 -31.98
CA SER A 325 26.02 1.44 -33.35
C SER A 325 26.48 2.86 -33.66
N ALA A 326 25.89 3.86 -33.02
CA ALA A 326 26.25 5.25 -33.17
C ALA A 326 27.51 5.63 -32.38
N ALA A 327 27.88 4.84 -31.36
CA ALA A 327 29.06 5.04 -30.54
C ALA A 327 30.35 4.42 -31.14
N LYS A 328 30.22 3.66 -32.22
CA LYS A 328 31.33 3.09 -33.00
C LYS A 328 31.70 3.96 -34.18
#